data_e60ec2e16d362881cf19b7b2b8bcccc0
#
_entry.id   e60ec2e16d362881cf19b7b2b8bcccc0
#
_cell.length_a   1.000
_cell.length_b   1.000
_cell.length_c   1.000
_cell.angle_alpha   90.00
_cell.angle_beta   90.00
_cell.angle_gamma   90.00
#
_symmetry.space_group_name_H-M   'P 1'
#
loop_
_entity.id
_entity.type
_entity.pdbx_description
1 polymer ?
#
loop_
_entity_poly.entity_id
_entity_poly.type
_entity_poly.pdbx_seq_one_letter_code
_entity_poly.pdbx_strand_id
1 'polypeptide(L)'
;MKIRRVEAADTDAIVTLWREIFPEYDDPSRPQRDPRANIARKLAFGDGLFWLMEEDGRIVGTAMAGYDGHRGWIYSIGVAPASRRHGRGRTLLAHVEDALRTLGCPKVNLQVLAANEAAQRFWRAVGYRTDAVVGMGKRL
;
A
#
# COMPACT_ATOMS: atom_id res chain seq x y z
N MET A 1 -13.77 -11.69 7.19
CA MET A 1 -12.61 -10.90 6.70
C MET A 1 -11.40 -11.78 6.55
N LYS A 2 -10.74 -11.70 5.42
CA LYS A 2 -9.57 -12.52 5.10
C LYS A 2 -8.48 -11.65 4.44
N ILE A 3 -7.24 -11.80 4.90
CA ILE A 3 -6.07 -11.18 4.25
C ILE A 3 -5.27 -12.30 3.58
N ARG A 4 -4.98 -12.14 2.31
CA ARG A 4 -4.17 -13.09 1.55
C ARG A 4 -3.25 -12.38 0.56
N ARG A 5 -2.28 -13.11 0.03
CA ARG A 5 -1.40 -12.59 -1.02
C ARG A 5 -2.18 -12.36 -2.32
N VAL A 6 -1.77 -11.33 -3.03
CA VAL A 6 -2.31 -10.99 -4.35
C VAL A 6 -1.80 -11.99 -5.38
N GLU A 7 -2.68 -12.38 -6.29
CA GLU A 7 -2.38 -13.21 -7.46
C GLU A 7 -2.68 -12.42 -8.74
N ALA A 8 -2.12 -12.85 -9.86
CA ALA A 8 -2.31 -12.17 -11.14
C ALA A 8 -3.80 -12.02 -11.53
N ALA A 9 -4.63 -13.02 -11.18
CA ALA A 9 -6.07 -12.99 -11.43
C ALA A 9 -6.80 -11.86 -10.67
N ASP A 10 -6.20 -11.28 -9.64
CA ASP A 10 -6.79 -10.20 -8.86
C ASP A 10 -6.61 -8.82 -9.52
N THR A 11 -5.82 -8.73 -10.57
CA THR A 11 -5.37 -7.45 -11.13
C THR A 11 -6.53 -6.53 -11.50
N ASP A 12 -7.54 -7.01 -12.21
CA ASP A 12 -8.68 -6.17 -12.64
C ASP A 12 -9.43 -5.58 -11.44
N ALA A 13 -9.70 -6.39 -10.44
CA ALA A 13 -10.40 -5.95 -9.24
C ALA A 13 -9.57 -4.94 -8.44
N ILE A 14 -8.26 -5.15 -8.35
CA ILE A 14 -7.35 -4.22 -7.68
C ILE A 14 -7.26 -2.90 -8.43
N VAL A 15 -7.17 -2.91 -9.75
CA VAL A 15 -7.15 -1.68 -10.56
C VAL A 15 -8.41 -0.86 -10.32
N THR A 16 -9.58 -1.50 -10.31
CA THR A 16 -10.84 -0.83 -10.01
C THR A 16 -10.82 -0.18 -8.63
N LEU A 17 -10.35 -0.92 -7.62
CA LEU A 17 -10.23 -0.41 -6.26
C LEU A 17 -9.22 0.75 -6.16
N TRP A 18 -8.07 0.62 -6.80
CA TRP A 18 -7.02 1.65 -6.73
C TRP A 18 -7.44 2.96 -7.37
N ARG A 19 -8.20 2.94 -8.46
CA ARG A 19 -8.76 4.16 -9.06
C ARG A 19 -9.71 4.88 -8.11
N GLU A 20 -10.39 4.14 -7.27
CA GLU A 20 -11.27 4.70 -6.25
C GLU A 20 -10.50 5.25 -5.05
N ILE A 21 -9.44 4.55 -4.61
CA ILE A 21 -8.67 4.91 -3.42
C ILE A 21 -7.60 5.97 -3.72
N PHE A 22 -6.93 5.85 -4.88
CA PHE A 22 -5.78 6.66 -5.27
C PHE A 22 -6.10 7.49 -6.51
N PRO A 23 -6.61 8.73 -6.34
CA PRO A 23 -7.02 9.58 -7.48
C PRO A 23 -5.91 9.84 -8.50
N GLU A 24 -4.64 9.76 -8.09
CA GLU A 24 -3.49 9.95 -8.96
C GLU A 24 -3.41 8.93 -10.10
N TYR A 25 -4.06 7.77 -9.99
CA TYR A 25 -4.10 6.78 -11.07
C TYR A 25 -5.07 7.16 -12.19
N ASP A 26 -5.98 8.11 -11.96
CA ASP A 26 -6.89 8.62 -12.97
C ASP A 26 -6.39 9.94 -13.59
N ASP A 27 -5.22 10.42 -13.24
CA ASP A 27 -4.65 11.68 -13.72
C ASP A 27 -4.00 11.48 -15.09
N PRO A 28 -4.61 12.00 -16.19
CA PRO A 28 -4.07 11.83 -17.54
C PRO A 28 -2.75 12.58 -17.75
N SER A 29 -2.38 13.53 -16.87
CA SER A 29 -1.09 14.22 -16.94
C SER A 29 0.06 13.34 -16.44
N ARG A 30 -0.24 12.18 -15.87
CA ARG A 30 0.74 11.25 -15.30
C ARG A 30 0.56 9.83 -15.85
N PRO A 31 0.74 9.63 -17.16
CA PRO A 31 0.50 8.32 -17.79
C PRO A 31 1.46 7.23 -17.31
N GLN A 32 2.59 7.60 -16.72
CA GLN A 32 3.53 6.65 -16.12
C GLN A 32 3.01 5.97 -14.86
N ARG A 33 1.93 6.47 -14.28
CA ARG A 33 1.27 5.85 -13.12
C ARG A 33 0.22 4.84 -13.59
N ASP A 34 0.70 3.81 -14.27
CA ASP A 34 -0.14 2.70 -14.73
C ASP A 34 -0.28 1.65 -13.63
N PRO A 35 -1.48 1.50 -13.04
CA PRO A 35 -1.67 0.54 -11.96
C PRO A 35 -1.44 -0.91 -12.39
N ARG A 36 -1.79 -1.29 -13.63
CA ARG A 36 -1.56 -2.65 -14.13
C ARG A 36 -0.08 -2.96 -14.23
N ALA A 37 0.70 -2.05 -14.78
CA ALA A 37 2.15 -2.21 -14.90
C ALA A 37 2.80 -2.29 -13.51
N ASN A 38 2.33 -1.49 -12.56
CA ASN A 38 2.82 -1.51 -11.18
C ASN A 38 2.55 -2.87 -10.50
N ILE A 39 1.35 -3.40 -10.63
CA ILE A 39 0.98 -4.71 -10.09
C ILE A 39 1.83 -5.82 -10.74
N ALA A 40 1.95 -5.79 -12.06
CA ALA A 40 2.72 -6.80 -12.80
C ALA A 40 4.19 -6.82 -12.38
N ARG A 41 4.82 -5.65 -12.24
CA ARG A 41 6.21 -5.55 -11.77
C ARG A 41 6.37 -6.11 -10.36
N LYS A 42 5.46 -5.79 -9.47
CA LYS A 42 5.51 -6.27 -8.08
C LYS A 42 5.36 -7.79 -8.00
N LEU A 43 4.42 -8.35 -8.75
CA LEU A 43 4.24 -9.81 -8.80
C LEU A 43 5.46 -10.51 -9.41
N ALA A 44 6.04 -9.94 -10.47
CA ALA A 44 7.25 -10.48 -11.09
C ALA A 44 8.46 -10.42 -10.16
N PHE A 45 8.55 -9.40 -9.29
CA PHE A 45 9.59 -9.30 -8.27
C PHE A 45 9.55 -10.49 -7.29
N GLY A 46 8.36 -10.96 -6.95
CA GLY A 46 8.18 -12.24 -6.28
C GLY A 46 8.55 -12.31 -4.81
N ASP A 47 8.58 -11.18 -4.09
CA ASP A 47 8.91 -11.18 -2.65
C ASP A 47 7.73 -11.55 -1.74
N GLY A 48 6.52 -11.66 -2.30
CA GLY A 48 5.31 -12.01 -1.56
C GLY A 48 4.76 -10.90 -0.65
N LEU A 49 5.30 -9.69 -0.75
CA LEU A 49 4.91 -8.56 0.11
C LEU A 49 3.83 -7.69 -0.55
N PHE A 50 2.76 -8.36 -1.01
CA PHE A 50 1.63 -7.71 -1.61
C PHE A 50 0.36 -8.49 -1.23
N TRP A 51 -0.53 -7.83 -0.50
CA TRP A 51 -1.73 -8.46 0.08
C TRP A 51 -2.99 -7.73 -0.30
N LEU A 52 -4.08 -8.46 -0.22
CA LEU A 52 -5.42 -7.91 -0.29
C LEU A 52 -6.25 -8.39 0.90
N MET A 53 -7.27 -7.62 1.20
CA MET A 53 -8.27 -7.92 2.22
C MET A 53 -9.62 -8.15 1.54
N GLU A 54 -10.22 -9.29 1.83
CA GLU A 54 -11.53 -9.68 1.31
C GLU A 54 -12.60 -9.65 2.39
N GLU A 55 -13.78 -9.18 2.04
CA GLU A 55 -14.99 -9.28 2.83
C GLU A 55 -16.16 -9.61 1.91
N ASP A 56 -16.95 -10.59 2.27
CA ASP A 56 -18.15 -11.00 1.50
C ASP A 56 -17.88 -11.18 0.01
N GLY A 57 -16.75 -11.79 -0.31
CA GLY A 57 -16.33 -12.06 -1.69
C GLY A 57 -15.81 -10.84 -2.46
N ARG A 58 -15.61 -9.71 -1.81
CA ARG A 58 -15.10 -8.47 -2.43
C ARG A 58 -13.74 -8.09 -1.87
N ILE A 59 -12.89 -7.53 -2.72
CA ILE A 59 -11.65 -6.92 -2.28
C ILE A 59 -11.97 -5.53 -1.73
N VAL A 60 -11.69 -5.33 -0.45
CA VAL A 60 -11.97 -4.08 0.26
C VAL A 60 -10.71 -3.29 0.63
N GLY A 61 -9.54 -3.88 0.46
CA GLY A 61 -8.29 -3.20 0.74
C GLY A 61 -7.10 -3.92 0.15
N THR A 62 -6.00 -3.20 -0.01
CA THR A 62 -4.72 -3.76 -0.46
C THR A 62 -3.57 -3.12 0.29
N ALA A 63 -2.45 -3.83 0.38
CA ALA A 63 -1.20 -3.29 0.90
C ALA A 63 -0.02 -3.87 0.13
N MET A 64 0.87 -2.99 -0.31
CA MET A 64 2.12 -3.34 -0.96
C MET A 64 3.29 -2.85 -0.13
N ALA A 65 4.24 -3.73 0.14
CA ALA A 65 5.43 -3.40 0.92
C ALA A 65 6.67 -4.00 0.29
N GLY A 66 7.82 -3.61 0.79
CA GLY A 66 9.10 -4.17 0.39
C GLY A 66 10.11 -4.09 1.52
N TYR A 67 11.13 -4.93 1.44
CA TYR A 67 12.27 -4.90 2.35
C TYR A 67 13.54 -5.19 1.55
N ASP A 68 14.47 -4.24 1.58
CA ASP A 68 15.72 -4.30 0.82
C ASP A 68 16.92 -4.83 1.66
N GLY A 69 16.67 -5.30 2.87
CA GLY A 69 17.70 -5.70 3.83
C GLY A 69 18.20 -4.54 4.69
N HIS A 70 17.76 -3.32 4.43
CA HIS A 70 18.16 -2.12 5.17
C HIS A 70 16.95 -1.43 5.80
N ARG A 71 15.92 -1.11 4.99
CA ARG A 71 14.67 -0.49 5.42
C ARG A 71 13.48 -1.20 4.81
N GLY A 72 12.39 -1.30 5.56
CA GLY A 72 11.10 -1.67 5.02
C GLY A 72 10.40 -0.44 4.46
N TRP A 73 9.57 -0.66 3.43
CA TRP A 73 8.78 0.39 2.80
C TRP A 73 7.35 -0.08 2.61
N ILE A 74 6.41 0.81 2.88
CA ILE A 74 5.01 0.63 2.47
C ILE A 74 4.79 1.57 1.29
N TYR A 75 4.40 1.01 0.15
CA TYR A 75 4.27 1.76 -1.10
C TYR A 75 2.84 2.17 -1.41
N SER A 76 1.90 1.27 -1.14
CA SER A 76 0.48 1.50 -1.42
C SER A 76 -0.32 0.72 -0.39
N ILE A 77 -1.07 1.41 0.43
CA ILE A 77 -1.99 0.80 1.37
C ILE A 77 -3.28 1.61 1.36
N GLY A 78 -4.40 0.94 1.24
CA GLY A 78 -5.67 1.62 1.23
C GLY A 78 -6.84 0.68 1.41
N VAL A 79 -7.95 1.25 1.84
CA VAL A 79 -9.22 0.56 2.08
C VAL A 79 -10.30 1.30 1.32
N ALA A 80 -11.20 0.55 0.69
CA ALA A 80 -12.34 1.10 -0.04
C ALA A 80 -13.11 2.09 0.84
N PRO A 81 -13.54 3.24 0.31
CA PRO A 81 -14.24 4.26 1.10
C PRO A 81 -15.43 3.71 1.91
N ALA A 82 -16.22 2.83 1.31
CA ALA A 82 -17.36 2.20 1.96
C ALA A 82 -16.99 1.27 3.13
N SER A 83 -15.73 0.83 3.18
CA SER A 83 -15.22 -0.10 4.20
C SER A 83 -14.36 0.59 5.25
N ARG A 84 -14.24 1.91 5.20
CA ARG A 84 -13.46 2.70 6.17
C ARG A 84 -14.19 2.82 7.50
N ARG A 85 -13.46 3.25 8.54
CA ARG A 85 -13.95 3.52 9.91
C ARG A 85 -14.37 2.26 10.68
N HIS A 86 -13.90 1.09 10.27
CA HIS A 86 -14.13 -0.18 10.96
C HIS A 86 -12.81 -0.86 11.39
N GLY A 87 -11.74 -0.10 11.49
CA GLY A 87 -10.42 -0.62 11.90
C GLY A 87 -9.71 -1.46 10.85
N ARG A 88 -10.21 -1.54 9.62
CA ARG A 88 -9.62 -2.38 8.57
C ARG A 88 -8.25 -1.93 8.13
N GLY A 89 -8.02 -0.62 8.03
CA GLY A 89 -6.71 -0.07 7.74
C GLY A 89 -5.68 -0.45 8.78
N ARG A 90 -6.03 -0.39 10.06
CA ARG A 90 -5.17 -0.82 11.17
C ARG A 90 -4.87 -2.32 11.11
N THR A 91 -5.88 -3.13 10.83
CA THR A 91 -5.72 -4.58 10.71
C THR A 91 -4.78 -4.94 9.56
N LEU A 92 -4.98 -4.30 8.40
CA LEU A 92 -4.13 -4.52 7.24
C LEU A 92 -2.69 -4.08 7.50
N LEU A 93 -2.51 -2.91 8.13
CA LEU A 93 -1.19 -2.41 8.52
C LEU A 93 -0.48 -3.35 9.50
N ALA A 94 -1.20 -3.84 10.52
CA ALA A 94 -0.62 -4.79 11.48
C ALA A 94 -0.12 -6.05 10.79
N HIS A 95 -0.86 -6.56 9.81
CA HIS A 95 -0.44 -7.72 9.01
C HIS A 95 0.87 -7.44 8.25
N VAL A 96 0.98 -6.27 7.62
CA VAL A 96 2.19 -5.84 6.90
C VAL A 96 3.38 -5.74 7.85
N GLU A 97 3.19 -5.07 8.98
CA GLU A 97 4.25 -4.87 9.97
C GLU A 97 4.75 -6.21 10.54
N ASP A 98 3.83 -7.15 10.82
CA ASP A 98 4.20 -8.48 11.30
C ASP A 98 4.99 -9.25 10.24
N ALA A 99 4.62 -9.16 8.98
CA ALA A 99 5.36 -9.80 7.90
C ALA A 99 6.78 -9.22 7.77
N LEU A 100 6.92 -7.90 7.89
CA LEU A 100 8.24 -7.24 7.86
C LEU A 100 9.08 -7.61 9.09
N ARG A 101 8.49 -7.66 10.30
CA ARG A 101 9.20 -8.10 11.50
C ARG A 101 9.74 -9.51 11.34
N THR A 102 8.96 -10.40 10.78
CA THR A 102 9.36 -11.80 10.53
C THR A 102 10.59 -11.88 9.62
N LEU A 103 10.76 -10.92 8.71
CA LEU A 103 11.94 -10.83 7.85
C LEU A 103 13.14 -10.15 8.53
N GLY A 104 13.00 -9.68 9.76
CA GLY A 104 14.07 -8.97 10.48
C GLY A 104 14.15 -7.48 10.15
N CYS A 105 13.12 -6.91 9.56
CA CYS A 105 13.08 -5.50 9.18
C CYS A 105 13.13 -4.60 10.44
N PRO A 106 14.12 -3.70 10.58
CA PRO A 106 14.30 -2.89 11.79
C PRO A 106 13.45 -1.62 11.80
N LYS A 107 13.06 -1.10 10.66
CA LYS A 107 12.30 0.15 10.54
C LYS A 107 11.49 0.15 9.26
N VAL A 108 10.26 0.63 9.33
CA VAL A 108 9.37 0.81 8.19
C VAL A 108 9.27 2.29 7.84
N ASN A 109 9.50 2.61 6.58
CA ASN A 109 9.35 3.95 6.02
C ASN A 109 8.18 3.99 5.03
N LEU A 110 7.64 5.17 4.82
CA LEU A 110 6.65 5.42 3.79
C LEU A 110 6.68 6.89 3.39
N GLN A 111 6.05 7.20 2.27
CA GLN A 111 5.86 8.56 1.82
C GLN A 111 4.37 8.86 1.73
N VAL A 112 4.00 10.05 2.17
CA VAL A 112 2.62 10.55 2.11
C VAL A 112 2.64 11.84 1.32
N LEU A 113 1.68 12.03 0.42
CA LEU A 113 1.54 13.31 -0.29
C LEU A 113 1.44 14.44 0.73
N ALA A 114 2.24 15.49 0.54
CA ALA A 114 2.34 16.60 1.49
C ALA A 114 0.98 17.26 1.76
N ALA A 115 0.09 17.29 0.76
CA ALA A 115 -1.24 17.86 0.87
C ALA A 115 -2.27 16.91 1.49
N ASN A 116 -1.94 15.62 1.69
CA ASN A 116 -2.89 14.64 2.24
C ASN A 116 -2.82 14.61 3.77
N GLU A 117 -3.45 15.57 4.41
CA GLU A 117 -3.45 15.71 5.88
C GLU A 117 -4.18 14.57 6.58
N ALA A 118 -5.24 14.04 5.97
CA ALA A 118 -6.01 12.93 6.55
C ALA A 118 -5.15 11.67 6.67
N ALA A 119 -4.38 11.35 5.62
CA ALA A 119 -3.45 10.23 5.66
C ALA A 119 -2.34 10.45 6.70
N GLN A 120 -1.80 11.67 6.79
CA GLN A 120 -0.78 11.99 7.79
C GLN A 120 -1.30 11.80 9.22
N ARG A 121 -2.55 12.20 9.49
CA ARG A 121 -3.18 11.96 10.80
C ARG A 121 -3.30 10.46 11.12
N PHE A 122 -3.72 9.66 10.13
CA PHE A 122 -3.80 8.22 10.30
C PHE A 122 -2.44 7.63 10.67
N TRP A 123 -1.38 7.98 9.92
CA TRP A 123 -0.04 7.45 10.17
C TRP A 123 0.50 7.84 11.54
N ARG A 124 0.28 9.09 11.97
CA ARG A 124 0.66 9.50 13.33
C ARG A 124 -0.12 8.72 14.39
N ALA A 125 -1.39 8.48 14.17
CA ALA A 125 -2.25 7.74 15.12
C ALA A 125 -1.80 6.29 15.29
N VAL A 126 -1.17 5.68 14.29
CA VAL A 126 -0.64 4.30 14.36
C VAL A 126 0.85 4.24 14.66
N GLY A 127 1.46 5.35 15.08
CA GLY A 127 2.81 5.37 15.62
C GLY A 127 3.92 5.85 14.68
N TYR A 128 3.60 6.22 13.46
CA TYR A 128 4.59 6.76 12.53
C TYR A 128 4.89 8.23 12.84
N ARG A 129 6.10 8.66 12.56
CA ARG A 129 6.58 10.02 12.77
C ARG A 129 7.27 10.53 11.52
N THR A 130 7.25 11.85 11.33
CA THR A 130 8.01 12.49 10.26
C THR A 130 9.51 12.36 10.55
N ASP A 131 10.26 11.81 9.62
CA ASP A 131 11.72 11.78 9.71
C ASP A 131 12.32 13.13 9.34
N ALA A 132 13.44 13.48 9.95
CA ALA A 132 14.17 14.71 9.66
C ALA A 132 15.06 14.56 8.42
N VAL A 133 14.43 14.23 7.29
CA VAL A 133 15.09 13.97 5.99
C VAL A 133 14.29 14.61 4.87
N VAL A 134 14.95 14.83 3.73
CA VAL A 134 14.30 15.26 2.49
C VAL A 134 14.31 14.06 1.53
N GLY A 135 13.14 13.71 1.04
CA GLY A 135 12.99 12.67 0.02
C GLY A 135 13.31 13.25 -1.36
N MET A 136 14.12 12.54 -2.14
CA MET A 136 14.48 12.92 -3.49
C MET A 136 14.25 11.75 -4.44
N GLY A 137 13.88 12.04 -5.68
CA GLY A 137 13.61 11.03 -6.69
C GLY A 137 13.98 11.47 -8.09
N LYS A 138 14.26 10.51 -8.95
CA LYS A 138 14.53 10.73 -10.37
C LYS A 138 13.93 9.59 -11.17
N ARG A 139 13.18 9.93 -12.21
CA ARG A 139 12.70 8.92 -13.16
C ARG A 139 13.83 8.49 -14.09
N LEU A 140 13.87 7.21 -14.36
CA LEU A 140 14.86 6.61 -15.25
C LEU A 140 14.28 6.36 -16.64
#